data_623d1914e4c7eb3f870b9bad4d93b47c
#
_entry.id   623d1914e4c7eb3f870b9bad4d93b47c
#
_cell.length_a   1.000
_cell.length_b   1.000
_cell.length_c   1.000
_cell.angle_alpha   90.00
_cell.angle_beta   90.00
_cell.angle_gamma   90.00
#
_symmetry.space_group_name_H-M   'P 1'
#
loop_
_entity.id
_entity.type
_entity.pdbx_description
1 polymer ?
#
loop_
_entity_poly.entity_id
_entity_poly.type
_entity_poly.pdbx_seq_one_letter_code
_entity_poly.pdbx_strand_id
1 'polypeptide(L)'
;LVLAGQKTLNGNVEVLNELESYIFANNLSKSVLMTGYLSIEEITSLYKKAFIYVFPSLEEGFGIPVLEAFALKTPVVTSNAGAMLEVAEGAAEHYNAGDYNELFKTLSKLIISKPERTYLIDKGSKRLKAFSREKFIEDYEQLILKSLRIK
;
A
#
# COMPACT_ATOMS: atom_id res chain seq x y z
N LEU A 1 -7.28 6.32 -12.43
CA LEU A 1 -6.18 6.27 -11.48
C LEU A 1 -6.21 7.53 -10.62
N VAL A 2 -6.01 7.37 -9.32
CA VAL A 2 -5.80 8.50 -8.40
C VAL A 2 -4.37 8.41 -7.86
N LEU A 3 -3.62 9.49 -8.00
CA LEU A 3 -2.29 9.67 -7.45
C LEU A 3 -2.40 10.66 -6.28
N ALA A 4 -2.39 10.13 -5.07
CA ALA A 4 -2.50 10.92 -3.85
C ALA A 4 -1.13 11.15 -3.23
N GLY A 5 -0.87 12.37 -2.77
CA GLY A 5 0.38 12.76 -2.13
C GLY A 5 0.79 14.19 -2.48
N GLN A 6 1.79 14.68 -1.77
CA GLN A 6 2.30 16.02 -2.06
C GLN A 6 2.95 16.07 -3.43
N LYS A 7 2.63 17.11 -4.20
CA LYS A 7 3.23 17.33 -5.52
C LYS A 7 4.71 17.74 -5.48
N THR A 8 5.20 18.16 -4.31
CA THR A 8 6.55 18.74 -4.17
C THR A 8 7.22 18.33 -2.85
N LEU A 9 7.29 17.03 -2.52
CA LEU A 9 8.18 16.58 -1.46
C LEU A 9 9.62 16.61 -1.98
N ASN A 10 10.48 17.38 -1.28
CA ASN A 10 11.91 17.51 -1.54
C ASN A 10 12.33 18.15 -2.88
N GLY A 11 11.48 18.99 -3.48
CA GLY A 11 11.92 19.84 -4.59
C GLY A 11 12.11 19.16 -5.94
N ASN A 12 11.66 17.92 -6.13
CA ASN A 12 11.80 17.24 -7.41
C ASN A 12 10.66 17.63 -8.37
N VAL A 13 10.67 18.89 -8.79
CA VAL A 13 9.74 19.47 -9.76
C VAL A 13 9.89 18.78 -11.12
N GLU A 14 11.07 18.28 -11.45
CA GLU A 14 11.35 17.61 -12.73
C GLU A 14 10.52 16.36 -12.90
N VAL A 15 10.50 15.46 -11.91
CA VAL A 15 9.70 14.23 -11.96
C VAL A 15 8.20 14.52 -12.08
N LEU A 16 7.73 15.57 -11.39
CA LEU A 16 6.34 15.99 -11.51
C LEU A 16 6.02 16.47 -12.93
N ASN A 17 6.88 17.31 -13.50
CA ASN A 17 6.71 17.83 -14.86
C ASN A 17 6.77 16.71 -15.91
N GLU A 18 7.67 15.75 -15.74
CA GLU A 18 7.74 14.55 -16.58
C GLU A 18 6.45 13.74 -16.53
N LEU A 19 5.91 13.51 -15.34
CA LEU A 19 4.66 12.77 -15.15
C LEU A 19 3.47 13.51 -15.77
N GLU A 20 3.34 14.82 -15.54
CA GLU A 20 2.29 15.65 -16.16
C GLU A 20 2.40 15.67 -17.69
N SER A 21 3.62 15.79 -18.20
CA SER A 21 3.90 15.73 -19.64
C SER A 21 3.52 14.37 -20.24
N TYR A 22 3.85 13.28 -19.54
CA TYR A 22 3.49 11.93 -19.95
C TYR A 22 1.96 11.73 -19.98
N ILE A 23 1.26 12.18 -18.94
CA ILE A 23 -0.20 12.12 -18.85
C ILE A 23 -0.83 12.87 -20.03
N PHE A 24 -0.34 14.07 -20.33
CA PHE A 24 -0.84 14.89 -21.43
C PHE A 24 -0.57 14.24 -22.81
N ALA A 25 0.68 13.85 -23.06
CA ALA A 25 1.10 13.26 -24.34
C ALA A 25 0.37 11.95 -24.69
N ASN A 26 -0.07 11.20 -23.67
CA ASN A 26 -0.79 9.95 -23.85
C ASN A 26 -2.32 10.09 -23.72
N ASN A 27 -2.87 11.30 -23.70
CA ASN A 27 -4.30 11.59 -23.56
C ASN A 27 -4.93 10.99 -22.29
N LEU A 28 -4.17 10.88 -21.20
CA LEU A 28 -4.61 10.29 -19.93
C LEU A 28 -5.22 11.29 -18.94
N SER A 29 -5.31 12.58 -19.29
CA SER A 29 -5.76 13.67 -18.41
C SER A 29 -7.17 13.47 -17.83
N LYS A 30 -8.03 12.72 -18.51
CA LYS A 30 -9.37 12.36 -18.01
C LYS A 30 -9.37 11.08 -17.15
N SER A 31 -8.29 10.32 -17.17
CA SER A 31 -8.17 9.00 -16.51
C SER A 31 -7.24 9.01 -15.30
N VAL A 32 -6.44 10.07 -15.13
CA VAL A 32 -5.49 10.24 -14.03
C VAL A 32 -5.80 11.51 -13.27
N LEU A 33 -6.06 11.39 -11.99
CA LEU A 33 -6.27 12.50 -11.06
C LEU A 33 -5.08 12.59 -10.11
N MET A 34 -4.41 13.73 -10.08
CA MET A 34 -3.36 14.05 -9.13
C MET A 34 -3.94 14.99 -8.06
N THR A 35 -4.09 14.50 -6.83
CA THR A 35 -4.85 15.23 -5.79
C THR A 35 -4.00 16.26 -5.04
N GLY A 36 -2.69 16.07 -4.95
CA GLY A 36 -1.87 16.76 -3.97
C GLY A 36 -2.12 16.25 -2.56
N TYR A 37 -1.88 17.11 -1.55
CA TYR A 37 -2.13 16.78 -0.16
C TYR A 37 -3.63 16.59 0.10
N LEU A 38 -3.96 15.59 0.90
CA LEU A 38 -5.32 15.26 1.30
C LEU A 38 -5.42 15.23 2.83
N SER A 39 -6.58 15.59 3.35
CA SER A 39 -6.92 15.38 4.76
C SER A 39 -7.08 13.89 5.08
N ILE A 40 -7.10 13.56 6.37
CA ILE A 40 -7.32 12.18 6.84
C ILE A 40 -8.69 11.66 6.35
N GLU A 41 -9.71 12.49 6.37
CA GLU A 41 -11.07 12.15 5.92
C GLU A 41 -11.10 11.86 4.41
N GLU A 42 -10.43 12.68 3.63
CA GLU A 42 -10.34 12.53 2.18
C GLU A 42 -9.58 11.26 1.78
N ILE A 43 -8.41 11.03 2.39
CA ILE A 43 -7.61 9.82 2.11
C ILE A 43 -8.34 8.55 2.58
N THR A 44 -9.01 8.60 3.72
CA THR A 44 -9.86 7.50 4.21
C THR A 44 -11.00 7.20 3.23
N SER A 45 -11.61 8.26 2.67
CA SER A 45 -12.67 8.10 1.65
C SER A 45 -12.13 7.49 0.37
N LEU A 46 -10.92 7.86 -0.05
CA LEU A 46 -10.25 7.25 -1.21
C LEU A 46 -9.98 5.77 -1.00
N TYR A 47 -9.39 5.38 0.13
CA TYR A 47 -9.19 3.95 0.44
C TYR A 47 -10.50 3.17 0.36
N LYS A 48 -11.55 3.61 1.05
CA LYS A 48 -12.85 2.92 1.08
C LYS A 48 -13.49 2.76 -0.30
N LYS A 49 -13.21 3.67 -1.24
CA LYS A 49 -13.75 3.66 -2.61
C LYS A 49 -12.79 3.07 -3.62
N ALA A 50 -11.54 2.87 -3.26
CA ALA A 50 -10.55 2.33 -4.17
C ALA A 50 -10.87 0.87 -4.50
N PHE A 51 -10.79 0.54 -5.77
CA PHE A 51 -10.95 -0.81 -6.26
C PHE A 51 -9.75 -1.69 -5.93
N ILE A 52 -8.56 -1.10 -5.97
CA ILE A 52 -7.27 -1.66 -5.59
C ILE A 52 -6.42 -0.51 -5.09
N TYR A 53 -5.72 -0.68 -3.99
CA TYR A 53 -4.67 0.20 -3.55
C TYR A 53 -3.32 -0.33 -4.05
N VAL A 54 -2.55 0.52 -4.70
CA VAL A 54 -1.21 0.19 -5.20
C VAL A 54 -0.18 0.97 -4.40
N PHE A 55 0.76 0.25 -3.79
CA PHE A 55 1.87 0.85 -3.04
C PHE A 55 3.21 0.45 -3.67
N PRO A 56 3.71 1.23 -4.65
CA PRO A 56 4.86 0.89 -5.48
C PRO A 56 6.20 1.35 -4.87
N SER A 57 6.35 1.30 -3.56
CA SER A 57 7.58 1.74 -2.89
C SER A 57 8.77 0.87 -3.32
N LEU A 58 9.91 1.51 -3.57
CA LEU A 58 11.18 0.83 -3.85
C LEU A 58 11.96 0.54 -2.55
N GLU A 59 11.70 1.33 -1.51
CA GLU A 59 12.31 1.17 -0.20
C GLU A 59 11.35 1.70 0.86
N GLU A 60 11.05 0.89 1.87
CA GLU A 60 10.12 1.26 2.92
C GLU A 60 10.53 0.60 4.24
N GLY A 61 10.57 1.37 5.30
CA GLY A 61 10.94 0.87 6.63
C GLY A 61 9.84 0.02 7.29
N PHE A 62 8.56 0.32 7.04
CA PHE A 62 7.45 -0.41 7.66
C PHE A 62 6.22 -0.56 6.74
N GLY A 63 5.71 0.52 6.14
CA GLY A 63 4.54 0.44 5.24
C GLY A 63 3.19 0.62 5.93
N ILE A 64 3.09 1.62 6.82
CA ILE A 64 1.81 2.00 7.46
C ILE A 64 0.66 2.12 6.45
N PRO A 65 0.84 2.72 5.25
CA PRO A 65 -0.24 2.84 4.28
C PRO A 65 -0.85 1.50 3.82
N VAL A 66 -0.08 0.42 3.85
CA VAL A 66 -0.58 -0.94 3.56
C VAL A 66 -1.54 -1.40 4.65
N LEU A 67 -1.20 -1.14 5.92
CA LEU A 67 -2.07 -1.49 7.05
C LEU A 67 -3.34 -0.62 7.08
N GLU A 68 -3.26 0.65 6.68
CA GLU A 68 -4.41 1.53 6.52
C GLU A 68 -5.38 1.00 5.46
N ALA A 69 -4.85 0.56 4.31
CA ALA A 69 -5.65 -0.07 3.26
C ALA A 69 -6.33 -1.37 3.75
N PHE A 70 -5.64 -2.20 4.53
CA PHE A 70 -6.23 -3.39 5.14
C PHE A 70 -7.36 -3.04 6.11
N ALA A 71 -7.15 -2.01 6.98
CA ALA A 71 -8.16 -1.55 7.92
C ALA A 71 -9.43 -1.04 7.22
N LEU A 72 -9.26 -0.46 6.04
CA LEU A 72 -10.35 0.09 5.23
C LEU A 72 -10.90 -0.91 4.20
N LYS A 73 -10.49 -2.20 4.29
CA LYS A 73 -10.94 -3.31 3.46
C LYS A 73 -10.69 -3.09 1.96
N THR A 74 -9.56 -2.51 1.64
CA THR A 74 -9.11 -2.27 0.27
C THR A 74 -8.12 -3.34 -0.14
N PRO A 75 -8.30 -4.03 -1.28
CA PRO A 75 -7.30 -4.97 -1.79
C PRO A 75 -5.98 -4.25 -2.10
N VAL A 76 -4.87 -4.84 -1.74
CA VAL A 76 -3.54 -4.23 -1.87
C VAL A 76 -2.68 -4.95 -2.89
N VAL A 77 -1.99 -4.17 -3.72
CA VAL A 77 -0.84 -4.59 -4.52
C VAL A 77 0.36 -3.77 -4.08
N THR A 78 1.45 -4.42 -3.73
CA THR A 78 2.68 -3.75 -3.32
C THR A 78 3.91 -4.36 -3.98
N SER A 79 5.01 -3.60 -4.05
CA SER A 79 6.30 -4.17 -4.44
C SER A 79 6.77 -5.20 -3.42
N ASN A 80 7.74 -6.02 -3.80
CA ASN A 80 8.42 -6.94 -2.89
C ASN A 80 9.62 -6.32 -2.19
N ALA A 81 9.75 -4.97 -2.20
CA ALA A 81 10.87 -4.24 -1.63
C ALA A 81 10.71 -3.97 -0.13
N GLY A 82 11.84 -3.88 0.58
CA GLY A 82 11.88 -3.51 2.00
C GLY A 82 11.02 -4.42 2.88
N ALA A 83 10.27 -3.81 3.80
CA ALA A 83 9.43 -4.52 4.76
C ALA A 83 8.10 -5.05 4.18
N MET A 84 7.81 -4.84 2.89
CA MET A 84 6.49 -5.11 2.31
C MET A 84 6.09 -6.59 2.37
N LEU A 85 7.03 -7.50 2.12
CA LEU A 85 6.77 -8.94 2.22
C LEU A 85 6.41 -9.35 3.65
N GLU A 86 7.11 -8.80 4.63
CA GLU A 86 6.89 -9.07 6.05
C GLU A 86 5.56 -8.45 6.52
N VAL A 87 5.33 -7.17 6.24
CA VAL A 87 4.14 -6.47 6.70
C VAL A 87 2.87 -7.05 6.09
N ALA A 88 2.88 -7.34 4.81
CA ALA A 88 1.71 -7.89 4.14
C ALA A 88 1.52 -9.40 4.38
N GLU A 89 2.58 -10.19 4.48
CA GLU A 89 2.59 -11.63 4.80
C GLU A 89 1.48 -12.42 4.08
N GLY A 90 1.41 -12.29 2.75
CA GLY A 90 0.42 -12.96 1.91
C GLY A 90 -1.00 -12.36 1.96
N ALA A 91 -1.17 -11.16 2.53
CA ALA A 91 -2.41 -10.40 2.52
C ALA A 91 -2.47 -9.35 1.40
N ALA A 92 -1.42 -9.23 0.61
CA ALA A 92 -1.36 -8.42 -0.60
C ALA A 92 -0.80 -9.26 -1.75
N GLU A 93 -1.11 -8.87 -2.99
CA GLU A 93 -0.36 -9.33 -4.15
C GLU A 93 0.94 -8.54 -4.25
N HIS A 94 2.01 -9.23 -4.65
CA HIS A 94 3.32 -8.63 -4.80
C HIS A 94 3.79 -8.66 -6.25
N TYR A 95 4.65 -7.72 -6.59
CA TYR A 95 5.39 -7.70 -7.85
C TYR A 95 6.83 -7.28 -7.59
N ASN A 96 7.75 -7.66 -8.46
CA ASN A 96 9.15 -7.27 -8.35
C ASN A 96 9.30 -5.75 -8.52
N ALA A 97 9.93 -5.10 -7.56
CA ALA A 97 10.13 -3.65 -7.58
C ALA A 97 10.80 -3.21 -8.88
N GLY A 98 10.14 -2.26 -9.58
CA GLY A 98 10.59 -1.80 -10.90
C GLY A 98 10.11 -2.63 -12.09
N ASP A 99 9.49 -3.79 -11.91
CA ASP A 99 8.90 -4.56 -13.01
C ASP A 99 7.45 -4.12 -13.30
N TYR A 100 7.32 -3.15 -14.20
CA TYR A 100 6.02 -2.60 -14.60
C TYR A 100 5.16 -3.61 -15.37
N ASN A 101 5.77 -4.60 -16.04
CA ASN A 101 5.02 -5.65 -16.74
C ASN A 101 4.38 -6.62 -15.76
N GLU A 102 5.09 -6.96 -14.68
CA GLU A 102 4.53 -7.79 -13.62
C GLU A 102 3.42 -7.03 -12.87
N LEU A 103 3.64 -5.75 -12.54
CA LEU A 103 2.59 -4.90 -11.96
C LEU A 103 1.34 -4.86 -12.84
N PHE A 104 1.51 -4.67 -14.15
CA PHE A 104 0.39 -4.65 -15.09
C PHE A 104 -0.38 -5.97 -15.09
N LYS A 105 0.31 -7.12 -15.12
CA LYS A 105 -0.31 -8.46 -15.07
C LYS A 105 -1.08 -8.65 -13.75
N THR A 106 -0.47 -8.29 -12.63
CA THR A 106 -1.08 -8.39 -11.30
C THR A 106 -2.35 -7.54 -11.20
N LEU A 107 -2.30 -6.29 -11.65
CA LEU A 107 -3.46 -5.41 -11.67
C LEU A 107 -4.56 -5.94 -12.61
N SER A 108 -4.20 -6.38 -13.81
CA SER A 108 -5.15 -6.92 -14.78
C SER A 108 -5.90 -8.13 -14.23
N LYS A 109 -5.19 -9.04 -13.55
CA LYS A 109 -5.77 -10.19 -12.87
C LYS A 109 -6.78 -9.75 -11.79
N LEU A 110 -6.39 -8.81 -10.91
CA LEU A 110 -7.25 -8.35 -9.83
C LEU A 110 -8.46 -7.54 -10.32
N ILE A 111 -8.32 -6.79 -11.41
CA ILE A 111 -9.43 -6.02 -11.98
C ILE A 111 -10.59 -6.95 -12.38
N ILE A 112 -10.31 -8.07 -12.99
CA ILE A 112 -11.33 -9.01 -13.46
C ILE A 112 -11.80 -9.99 -12.40
N SER A 113 -10.99 -10.29 -11.39
CA SER A 113 -11.28 -11.31 -10.39
C SER A 113 -11.80 -10.73 -9.06
N LYS A 114 -13.14 -10.64 -8.94
CA LYS A 114 -13.77 -10.29 -7.67
C LYS A 114 -13.44 -11.28 -6.53
N PRO A 115 -13.41 -12.61 -6.76
CA PRO A 115 -13.05 -13.57 -5.70
C PRO A 115 -11.66 -13.31 -5.11
N GLU A 116 -10.66 -13.01 -5.94
CA GLU A 116 -9.31 -12.70 -5.47
C GLU A 116 -9.26 -11.41 -4.64
N ARG A 117 -9.94 -10.36 -5.08
CA ARG A 117 -10.05 -9.15 -4.26
C ARG A 117 -10.71 -9.41 -2.91
N THR A 118 -11.79 -10.20 -2.89
CA THR A 118 -12.46 -10.57 -1.63
C THR A 118 -11.54 -11.38 -0.72
N TYR A 119 -10.76 -12.31 -1.29
CA TYR A 119 -9.76 -13.07 -0.56
C TYR A 119 -8.68 -12.19 0.07
N LEU A 120 -8.14 -11.22 -0.67
CA LEU A 120 -7.15 -10.27 -0.16
C LEU A 120 -7.71 -9.38 0.97
N ILE A 121 -8.95 -8.93 0.86
CA ILE A 121 -9.63 -8.16 1.91
C ILE A 121 -9.75 -8.97 3.21
N ASP A 122 -10.14 -10.25 3.11
CA ASP A 122 -10.23 -11.14 4.27
C ASP A 122 -8.85 -11.38 4.90
N LYS A 123 -7.84 -11.65 4.08
CA LYS A 123 -6.45 -11.81 4.52
C LYS A 123 -5.91 -10.55 5.19
N GLY A 124 -6.11 -9.36 4.59
CA GLY A 124 -5.70 -8.08 5.17
C GLY A 124 -6.36 -7.81 6.52
N SER A 125 -7.66 -8.08 6.63
CA SER A 125 -8.39 -7.93 7.89
C SER A 125 -7.87 -8.87 9.00
N LYS A 126 -7.43 -10.07 8.64
CA LYS A 126 -6.80 -11.01 9.57
C LYS A 126 -5.38 -10.58 9.96
N ARG A 127 -4.62 -10.10 8.98
CA ARG A 127 -3.24 -9.64 9.18
C ARG A 127 -3.13 -8.48 10.16
N LEU A 128 -4.10 -7.57 10.17
CA LEU A 128 -4.16 -6.44 11.11
C LEU A 128 -4.09 -6.85 12.59
N LYS A 129 -4.57 -8.04 12.94
CA LYS A 129 -4.51 -8.53 14.33
C LYS A 129 -3.09 -8.65 14.86
N ALA A 130 -2.12 -8.94 13.98
CA ALA A 130 -0.70 -9.00 14.32
C ALA A 130 -0.10 -7.63 14.67
N PHE A 131 -0.77 -6.54 14.29
CA PHE A 131 -0.36 -5.16 14.55
C PHE A 131 -1.29 -4.45 15.54
N SER A 132 -2.11 -5.21 16.27
CA SER A 132 -2.96 -4.63 17.30
C SER A 132 -2.15 -4.20 18.51
N ARG A 133 -2.67 -3.22 19.26
CA ARG A 133 -2.05 -2.75 20.50
C ARG A 133 -1.92 -3.88 21.52
N GLU A 134 -2.94 -4.72 21.60
CA GLU A 134 -2.98 -5.87 22.51
C GLU A 134 -1.84 -6.85 22.19
N LYS A 135 -1.66 -7.17 20.91
CA LYS A 135 -0.58 -8.05 20.46
C LYS A 135 0.80 -7.46 20.73
N PHE A 136 0.98 -6.17 20.48
CA PHE A 136 2.22 -5.46 20.80
C PHE A 136 2.56 -5.54 22.29
N ILE A 137 1.59 -5.31 23.18
CA ILE A 137 1.79 -5.39 24.63
C ILE A 137 2.19 -6.81 25.03
N GLU A 138 1.46 -7.82 24.55
CA GLU A 138 1.74 -9.23 24.82
C GLU A 138 3.17 -9.62 24.40
N ASP A 139 3.57 -9.28 23.18
CA ASP A 139 4.91 -9.61 22.65
C ASP A 139 6.01 -8.88 23.43
N TYR A 140 5.78 -7.63 23.82
CA TYR A 140 6.73 -6.84 24.59
C TYR A 140 6.90 -7.40 26.01
N GLU A 141 5.82 -7.78 26.68
CA GLU A 141 5.85 -8.44 28.01
C GLU A 141 6.62 -9.76 27.93
N GLN A 142 6.36 -10.59 26.92
CA GLN A 142 7.10 -11.84 26.71
C GLN A 142 8.58 -11.62 26.49
N LEU A 143 8.95 -10.59 25.72
CA LEU A 143 10.34 -10.24 25.48
C LEU A 143 11.05 -9.85 26.78
N ILE A 144 10.43 -9.02 27.61
CA ILE A 144 10.97 -8.63 28.93
C ILE A 144 11.14 -9.86 29.83
N LEU A 145 10.11 -10.70 29.95
CA LEU A 145 10.17 -11.90 30.79
C LEU A 145 11.26 -12.86 30.33
N LYS A 146 11.45 -13.02 29.02
CA LYS A 146 12.53 -13.81 28.45
C LYS A 146 13.90 -13.24 28.79
N SER A 147 14.07 -11.93 28.70
CA SER A 147 15.32 -11.24 29.03
C SER A 147 15.70 -11.38 30.52
N LEU A 148 14.71 -11.40 31.40
CA LEU A 148 14.92 -11.58 32.84
C LEU A 148 15.27 -13.01 33.24
N ARG A 149 14.93 -14.03 32.42
CA ARG A 149 15.23 -15.45 32.67
C ARG A 149 16.62 -15.88 32.17
N ILE A 150 17.35 -15.01 31.51
CA ILE A 150 18.71 -15.28 31.01
C ILE A 150 19.79 -14.94 32.08
N LYS A 151 19.45 -14.84 33.35
CA LYS A 151 20.44 -14.68 34.44
C LYS A 151 20.56 -15.96 35.24
#